data_191f1b5ba67223a971559fa1e6ad438f
#
_entry.id   191f1b5ba67223a971559fa1e6ad438f
#
_cell.length_a   1.000
_cell.length_b   1.000
_cell.length_c   1.000
_cell.angle_alpha   90.00
_cell.angle_beta   90.00
_cell.angle_gamma   90.00
#
_symmetry.space_group_name_H-M   'P 1'
#
loop_
_entity.id
_entity.type
_entity.pdbx_description
1 polymer ?
#
loop_
_entity_poly.entity_id
_entity_poly.type
_entity_poly.pdbx_seq_one_letter_code
_entity_poly.pdbx_strand_id
1 'polypeptide(L)'
;MWIPVELLWAYLAAITLLTLTPGVDTLLVMRNTGRGGFGDGAMTSLGICCGLFLHAALSALGISILLVETAWAFTALKWAGACYLIWLGFMSLRQAFARNSKAQSPAPAEAKATQVPASHGASFREGVLSNLLNPKTALFYMALLPQFIDPAGNAFGQSMFLAGLHFVLAMVWQCAVAAMVVKSKNLQMGQGVKRALSGLTGGFFVAIGVKLGLE
;
A
#
# COMPACT_ATOMS: atom_id res chain seq x y z
N MET A 1 -2.74 -0.49 26.83
CA MET A 1 -3.91 -1.17 26.40
C MET A 1 -3.93 -1.38 24.90
N TRP A 2 -4.49 -2.44 24.44
CA TRP A 2 -4.41 -2.92 23.08
C TRP A 2 -5.53 -2.32 22.23
N ILE A 3 -5.30 -2.27 20.91
CA ILE A 3 -6.24 -1.74 19.92
C ILE A 3 -7.61 -2.44 20.07
N PRO A 4 -8.74 -1.72 20.10
CA PRO A 4 -10.08 -2.30 20.11
C PRO A 4 -10.28 -3.25 18.91
N VAL A 5 -10.99 -4.35 19.14
CA VAL A 5 -11.19 -5.42 18.14
C VAL A 5 -11.91 -4.90 16.89
N GLU A 6 -12.81 -3.95 17.05
CA GLU A 6 -13.55 -3.30 15.97
C GLU A 6 -12.60 -2.50 15.04
N LEU A 7 -11.66 -1.75 15.64
CA LEU A 7 -10.64 -1.01 14.88
C LEU A 7 -9.68 -1.94 14.18
N LEU A 8 -9.35 -3.09 14.79
CA LEU A 8 -8.49 -4.09 14.17
C LEU A 8 -9.13 -4.69 12.92
N TRP A 9 -10.42 -5.03 12.95
CA TRP A 9 -11.12 -5.52 11.75
C TRP A 9 -11.21 -4.47 10.66
N ALA A 10 -11.49 -3.22 11.03
CA ALA A 10 -11.51 -2.11 10.07
C ALA A 10 -10.12 -1.90 9.44
N TYR A 11 -9.05 -1.97 10.23
CA TYR A 11 -7.68 -1.91 9.73
C TYR A 11 -7.36 -3.05 8.78
N LEU A 12 -7.68 -4.30 9.16
CA LEU A 12 -7.45 -5.48 8.31
C LEU A 12 -8.19 -5.36 6.97
N ALA A 13 -9.42 -4.87 6.97
CA ALA A 13 -10.17 -4.61 5.74
C ALA A 13 -9.46 -3.54 4.89
N ALA A 14 -9.02 -2.44 5.51
CA ALA A 14 -8.33 -1.35 4.83
C ALA A 14 -7.02 -1.81 4.17
N ILE A 15 -6.14 -2.50 4.91
CA ILE A 15 -4.87 -2.99 4.36
C ILE A 15 -5.07 -4.09 3.32
N THR A 16 -6.12 -4.91 3.45
CA THR A 16 -6.45 -5.92 2.44
C THR A 16 -6.80 -5.26 1.12
N LEU A 17 -7.69 -4.29 1.12
CA LEU A 17 -8.06 -3.57 -0.10
C LEU A 17 -6.87 -2.79 -0.69
N LEU A 18 -6.06 -2.15 0.17
CA LEU A 18 -4.84 -1.47 -0.26
C LEU A 18 -3.88 -2.43 -0.96
N THR A 19 -3.64 -3.59 -0.36
CA THR A 19 -2.69 -4.60 -0.84
C THR A 19 -3.17 -5.28 -2.13
N LEU A 20 -4.45 -5.63 -2.20
CA LEU A 20 -5.04 -6.28 -3.38
C LEU A 20 -5.13 -5.35 -4.59
N THR A 21 -5.19 -4.03 -4.37
CA THR A 21 -5.22 -3.05 -5.46
C THR A 21 -3.86 -2.99 -6.13
N PRO A 22 -3.75 -3.38 -7.41
CA PRO A 22 -2.48 -3.37 -8.11
C PRO A 22 -1.87 -1.96 -8.15
N GLY A 23 -0.61 -1.86 -7.82
CA GLY A 23 0.16 -0.61 -7.83
C GLY A 23 1.59 -0.83 -8.27
N VAL A 24 2.44 0.19 -8.07
CA VAL A 24 3.86 0.16 -8.45
C VAL A 24 4.58 -1.03 -7.84
N ASP A 25 4.32 -1.34 -6.56
CA ASP A 25 4.94 -2.44 -5.84
C ASP A 25 4.58 -3.79 -6.45
N THR A 26 3.31 -4.02 -6.81
CA THR A 26 2.88 -5.26 -7.48
C THR A 26 3.54 -5.42 -8.85
N LEU A 27 3.63 -4.35 -9.63
CA LEU A 27 4.29 -4.36 -10.94
C LEU A 27 5.78 -4.65 -10.81
N LEU A 28 6.44 -4.11 -9.77
CA LEU A 28 7.84 -4.38 -9.49
C LEU A 28 8.07 -5.85 -9.14
N VAL A 29 7.24 -6.44 -8.28
CA VAL A 29 7.30 -7.87 -7.96
C VAL A 29 7.15 -8.72 -9.23
N MET A 30 6.17 -8.41 -10.08
CA MET A 30 5.97 -9.13 -11.34
C MET A 30 7.19 -8.99 -12.27
N ARG A 31 7.76 -7.80 -12.41
CA ARG A 31 8.96 -7.54 -13.22
C ARG A 31 10.15 -8.34 -12.74
N ASN A 32 10.44 -8.28 -11.44
CA ASN A 32 11.60 -8.94 -10.86
C ASN A 32 11.45 -10.47 -10.84
N THR A 33 10.22 -10.95 -10.64
CA THR A 33 9.90 -12.38 -10.81
C THR A 33 10.15 -12.84 -12.27
N GLY A 34 9.76 -12.03 -13.24
CA GLY A 34 10.03 -12.33 -14.66
C GLY A 34 11.53 -12.33 -15.01
N ARG A 35 12.34 -11.52 -14.32
CA ARG A 35 13.80 -11.40 -14.49
C ARG A 35 14.57 -12.56 -13.85
N GLY A 36 14.31 -12.87 -12.60
CA GLY A 36 15.10 -13.79 -11.78
C GLY A 36 14.31 -14.89 -11.07
N GLY A 37 13.08 -15.15 -11.50
CA GLY A 37 12.24 -16.20 -10.92
C GLY A 37 11.62 -15.81 -9.58
N PHE A 38 11.05 -16.83 -8.92
CA PHE A 38 10.35 -16.64 -7.65
C PHE A 38 11.23 -16.01 -6.55
N GLY A 39 12.52 -16.37 -6.49
CA GLY A 39 13.46 -15.85 -5.49
C GLY A 39 13.59 -14.32 -5.56
N ASP A 40 13.76 -13.75 -6.77
CA ASP A 40 13.84 -12.30 -6.96
C ASP A 40 12.49 -11.61 -6.66
N GLY A 41 11.38 -12.24 -7.01
CA GLY A 41 10.05 -11.75 -6.63
C GLY A 41 9.84 -11.72 -5.12
N ALA A 42 10.21 -12.80 -4.42
CA ALA A 42 10.10 -12.89 -2.96
C ALA A 42 11.02 -11.88 -2.24
N MET A 43 12.25 -11.69 -2.73
CA MET A 43 13.17 -10.68 -2.16
C MET A 43 12.68 -9.26 -2.42
N THR A 44 12.09 -8.99 -3.58
CA THR A 44 11.41 -7.70 -3.85
C THR A 44 10.26 -7.48 -2.86
N SER A 45 9.43 -8.50 -2.66
CA SER A 45 8.31 -8.47 -1.72
C SER A 45 8.78 -8.21 -0.29
N LEU A 46 9.85 -8.87 0.13
CA LEU A 46 10.47 -8.65 1.44
C LEU A 46 10.94 -7.20 1.60
N GLY A 47 11.60 -6.66 0.58
CA GLY A 47 12.03 -5.25 0.59
C GLY A 47 10.86 -4.29 0.72
N ILE A 48 9.81 -4.48 -0.08
CA ILE A 48 8.57 -3.68 0.00
C ILE A 48 8.00 -3.74 1.42
N CYS A 49 7.85 -4.94 1.97
CA CYS A 49 7.25 -5.13 3.28
C CYS A 49 8.10 -4.55 4.42
N CYS A 50 9.43 -4.56 4.29
CA CYS A 50 10.31 -3.87 5.25
C CYS A 50 10.11 -2.35 5.23
N GLY A 51 9.80 -1.75 4.08
CA GLY A 51 9.49 -0.33 3.95
C GLY A 51 8.24 0.10 4.76
N LEU A 52 7.29 -0.81 4.97
CA LEU A 52 6.08 -0.53 5.76
C LEU A 52 6.41 -0.11 7.20
N PHE A 53 7.43 -0.71 7.81
CA PHE A 53 7.84 -0.37 9.18
C PHE A 53 8.42 1.05 9.27
N LEU A 54 9.11 1.52 8.22
CA LEU A 54 9.60 2.90 8.21
C LEU A 54 8.42 3.88 8.10
N HIS A 55 7.44 3.61 7.24
CA HIS A 55 6.22 4.42 7.18
C HIS A 55 5.47 4.42 8.52
N ALA A 56 5.38 3.27 9.20
CA ALA A 56 4.76 3.17 10.51
C ALA A 56 5.53 3.97 11.58
N ALA A 57 6.86 3.90 11.57
CA ALA A 57 7.70 4.67 12.47
C ALA A 57 7.52 6.19 12.26
N LEU A 58 7.56 6.63 11.00
CA LEU A 58 7.35 8.04 10.65
C LEU A 58 5.94 8.52 11.04
N SER A 59 4.92 7.69 10.81
CA SER A 59 3.55 7.99 11.24
C SER A 59 3.45 8.10 12.76
N ALA A 60 4.04 7.17 13.51
CA ALA A 60 4.04 7.19 14.98
C ALA A 60 4.75 8.43 15.55
N LEU A 61 5.88 8.81 14.96
CA LEU A 61 6.60 10.03 15.33
C LEU A 61 5.78 11.28 15.02
N GLY A 62 5.15 11.31 13.84
CA GLY A 62 4.25 12.39 13.44
C GLY A 62 3.06 12.54 14.39
N ILE A 63 2.43 11.44 14.77
CA ILE A 63 1.32 11.43 15.74
C ILE A 63 1.79 11.97 17.10
N SER A 64 2.93 11.51 17.59
CA SER A 64 3.48 11.93 18.88
C SER A 64 3.74 13.43 18.93
N ILE A 65 4.26 14.02 17.86
CA ILE A 65 4.47 15.47 17.75
C ILE A 65 3.14 16.22 17.66
N LEU A 66 2.21 15.73 16.85
CA LEU A 66 0.90 16.39 16.64
C LEU A 66 0.02 16.38 17.89
N LEU A 67 0.09 15.33 18.72
CA LEU A 67 -0.64 15.24 19.99
C LEU A 67 -0.12 16.22 21.04
N VAL A 68 1.17 16.57 20.97
CA VAL A 68 1.80 17.48 21.93
C VAL A 68 1.61 18.95 21.53
N GLU A 69 1.58 19.25 20.25
CA GLU A 69 1.72 20.66 19.83
C GLU A 69 0.42 21.40 19.55
N THR A 70 -0.61 20.81 18.90
CA THR A 70 -1.85 21.57 18.66
C THR A 70 -3.01 20.76 18.06
N ALA A 71 -4.22 20.97 18.58
CA ALA A 71 -5.46 20.36 18.09
C ALA A 71 -5.76 20.70 16.61
N TRP A 72 -5.36 21.88 16.11
CA TRP A 72 -5.58 22.26 14.71
C TRP A 72 -4.72 21.46 13.73
N ALA A 73 -3.49 21.08 14.11
CA ALA A 73 -2.60 20.30 13.25
C ALA A 73 -3.15 18.89 13.05
N PHE A 74 -3.73 18.27 14.09
CA PHE A 74 -4.43 16.99 13.97
C PHE A 74 -5.63 17.10 13.02
N THR A 75 -6.42 18.17 13.18
CA THR A 75 -7.58 18.43 12.31
C THR A 75 -7.15 18.65 10.85
N ALA A 76 -6.08 19.40 10.61
CA ALA A 76 -5.53 19.61 9.26
C ALA A 76 -5.05 18.31 8.62
N LEU A 77 -4.34 17.45 9.39
CA LEU A 77 -3.91 16.14 8.90
C LEU A 77 -5.10 15.23 8.59
N LYS A 78 -6.13 15.24 9.44
CA LYS A 78 -7.38 14.50 9.24
C LYS A 78 -8.05 14.91 7.92
N TRP A 79 -8.22 16.20 7.67
CA TRP A 79 -8.82 16.71 6.44
C TRP A 79 -7.96 16.42 5.21
N ALA A 80 -6.65 16.59 5.30
CA ALA A 80 -5.73 16.22 4.22
C ALA A 80 -5.84 14.73 3.89
N GLY A 81 -5.89 13.88 4.90
CA GLY A 81 -6.10 12.44 4.76
C GLY A 81 -7.44 12.10 4.10
N ALA A 82 -8.53 12.71 4.58
CA ALA A 82 -9.86 12.52 4.02
C ALA A 82 -9.92 12.91 2.54
N CYS A 83 -9.44 14.09 2.17
CA CYS A 83 -9.38 14.55 0.78
C CYS A 83 -8.55 13.60 -0.09
N TYR A 84 -7.42 13.14 0.42
CA TYR A 84 -6.56 12.22 -0.30
C TYR A 84 -7.21 10.84 -0.52
N LEU A 85 -7.89 10.30 0.49
CA LEU A 85 -8.62 9.04 0.35
C LEU A 85 -9.74 9.15 -0.67
N ILE A 86 -10.49 10.25 -0.66
CA ILE A 86 -11.51 10.53 -1.67
C ILE A 86 -10.88 10.61 -3.06
N TRP A 87 -9.74 11.29 -3.20
CA TRP A 87 -9.02 11.38 -4.47
C TRP A 87 -8.52 10.01 -4.96
N LEU A 88 -7.90 9.20 -4.09
CA LEU A 88 -7.50 7.82 -4.42
C LEU A 88 -8.70 6.96 -4.81
N GLY A 89 -9.79 7.08 -4.07
CA GLY A 89 -11.02 6.39 -4.36
C GLY A 89 -11.56 6.77 -5.75
N PHE A 90 -11.60 8.05 -6.05
CA PHE A 90 -12.03 8.56 -7.35
C PHE A 90 -11.13 8.08 -8.50
N MET A 91 -9.80 8.10 -8.32
CA MET A 91 -8.85 7.57 -9.30
C MET A 91 -9.06 6.07 -9.55
N SER A 92 -9.29 5.30 -8.49
CA SER A 92 -9.56 3.86 -8.60
C SER A 92 -10.90 3.58 -9.31
N LEU A 93 -11.94 4.33 -9.01
CA LEU A 93 -13.22 4.25 -9.71
C LEU A 93 -13.08 4.63 -11.19
N ARG A 94 -12.36 5.71 -11.49
CA ARG A 94 -12.09 6.10 -12.87
C ARG A 94 -11.39 4.99 -13.67
N GLN A 95 -10.44 4.27 -13.05
CA GLN A 95 -9.78 3.12 -13.68
C GLN A 95 -10.78 1.95 -13.90
N ALA A 96 -11.70 1.72 -12.97
CA ALA A 96 -12.72 0.68 -13.11
C ALA A 96 -13.67 0.94 -14.30
N PHE A 97 -14.03 2.21 -14.53
CA PHE A 97 -14.96 2.62 -15.58
C PHE A 97 -14.29 3.00 -16.90
N ALA A 98 -12.96 3.16 -16.95
CA ALA A 98 -12.25 3.48 -18.17
C ALA A 98 -12.45 2.37 -19.22
N ARG A 99 -13.17 2.69 -20.28
CA ARG A 99 -13.39 1.83 -21.45
C ARG A 99 -12.11 1.85 -22.29
N ASN A 100 -11.40 0.72 -22.36
CA ASN A 100 -10.36 0.42 -23.34
C ASN A 100 -9.43 1.57 -23.82
N SER A 101 -8.95 2.42 -22.95
CA SER A 101 -7.70 3.09 -23.24
C SER A 101 -6.59 2.11 -22.90
N LYS A 102 -5.74 1.82 -23.89
CA LYS A 102 -4.49 1.07 -23.71
C LYS A 102 -3.90 1.48 -22.37
N ALA A 103 -3.74 0.52 -21.46
CA ALA A 103 -3.26 0.74 -20.12
C ALA A 103 -1.93 1.51 -20.18
N GLN A 104 -2.03 2.83 -20.14
CA GLN A 104 -0.97 3.67 -19.67
C GLN A 104 -1.11 3.70 -18.13
N SER A 105 -0.76 2.57 -17.47
CA SER A 105 0.06 2.74 -16.30
C SER A 105 1.20 3.64 -16.78
N PRO A 106 1.59 4.69 -16.06
CA PRO A 106 2.90 5.25 -16.29
C PRO A 106 3.83 4.07 -16.07
N ALA A 107 4.19 3.39 -17.16
CA ALA A 107 5.37 2.57 -17.17
C ALA A 107 6.43 3.53 -16.62
N PRO A 108 7.17 3.17 -15.55
CA PRO A 108 8.40 3.89 -15.26
C PRO A 108 9.06 3.95 -16.63
N ALA A 109 9.35 5.18 -17.10
CA ALA A 109 9.92 5.40 -18.40
C ALA A 109 10.84 4.24 -18.69
N GLU A 110 10.71 3.62 -19.86
CA GLU A 110 11.64 2.61 -20.35
C GLU A 110 13.03 3.25 -20.33
N ALA A 111 13.58 3.43 -19.14
CA ALA A 111 14.99 3.43 -18.94
C ALA A 111 15.37 2.08 -19.57
N LYS A 112 16.01 2.12 -20.74
CA LYS A 112 16.67 0.98 -21.38
C LYS A 112 17.22 0.15 -20.24
N ALA A 113 16.53 -0.94 -19.92
CA ALA A 113 16.91 -1.78 -18.81
C ALA A 113 18.30 -2.27 -19.17
N THR A 114 19.30 -1.61 -18.67
CA THR A 114 20.58 -2.24 -18.44
C THR A 114 20.19 -3.50 -17.71
N GLN A 115 20.34 -4.64 -18.34
CA GLN A 115 19.98 -5.93 -17.78
C GLN A 115 20.90 -6.13 -16.57
N VAL A 116 20.49 -5.54 -15.44
CA VAL A 116 21.17 -5.80 -14.18
C VAL A 116 20.94 -7.30 -13.94
N PRO A 117 22.01 -8.09 -13.79
CA PRO A 117 21.88 -9.50 -13.53
C PRO A 117 20.94 -9.74 -12.36
N ALA A 118 20.11 -10.77 -12.46
CA ALA A 118 19.22 -11.16 -11.39
C ALA A 118 20.05 -11.31 -10.10
N SER A 119 19.68 -10.55 -9.06
CA SER A 119 20.36 -10.53 -7.78
C SER A 119 19.35 -10.29 -6.68
N HIS A 120 19.29 -11.21 -5.74
CA HIS A 120 18.39 -11.10 -4.57
C HIS A 120 18.60 -9.80 -3.81
N GLY A 121 19.86 -9.37 -3.63
CA GLY A 121 20.18 -8.10 -2.95
C GLY A 121 19.69 -6.87 -3.73
N ALA A 122 19.83 -6.86 -5.06
CA ALA A 122 19.30 -5.78 -5.88
C ALA A 122 17.77 -5.76 -5.84
N SER A 123 17.13 -6.92 -5.95
CA SER A 123 15.67 -7.07 -5.87
C SER A 123 15.11 -6.58 -4.53
N PHE A 124 15.76 -6.91 -3.42
CA PHE A 124 15.40 -6.40 -2.10
C PHE A 124 15.49 -4.87 -2.03
N ARG A 125 16.62 -4.29 -2.46
CA ARG A 125 16.82 -2.83 -2.46
C ARG A 125 15.81 -2.11 -3.34
N GLU A 126 15.54 -2.64 -4.53
CA GLU A 126 14.48 -2.12 -5.42
C GLU A 126 13.12 -2.14 -4.73
N GLY A 127 12.80 -3.21 -4.00
CA GLY A 127 11.57 -3.32 -3.21
C GLY A 127 11.47 -2.27 -2.12
N VAL A 128 12.53 -2.10 -1.31
CA VAL A 128 12.58 -1.08 -0.25
C VAL A 128 12.36 0.31 -0.85
N LEU A 129 13.13 0.67 -1.88
CA LEU A 129 13.03 1.99 -2.52
C LEU A 129 11.66 2.22 -3.16
N SER A 130 11.10 1.20 -3.82
CA SER A 130 9.76 1.29 -4.41
C SER A 130 8.72 1.65 -3.35
N ASN A 131 8.73 0.95 -2.21
CA ASN A 131 7.74 1.18 -1.15
C ASN A 131 7.95 2.54 -0.46
N LEU A 132 9.19 2.91 -0.14
CA LEU A 132 9.49 4.20 0.48
C LEU A 132 9.08 5.39 -0.38
N LEU A 133 9.20 5.27 -1.69
CA LEU A 133 8.81 6.30 -2.65
C LEU A 133 7.37 6.13 -3.14
N ASN A 134 6.64 5.13 -2.65
CA ASN A 134 5.28 4.87 -3.06
C ASN A 134 4.30 5.83 -2.36
N PRO A 135 3.75 6.83 -3.08
CA PRO A 135 2.84 7.79 -2.46
C PRO A 135 1.58 7.13 -1.91
N LYS A 136 1.14 6.02 -2.51
CA LYS A 136 -0.04 5.28 -2.05
C LYS A 136 0.18 4.73 -0.64
N THR A 137 1.33 4.12 -0.38
CA THR A 137 1.69 3.57 0.94
C THR A 137 1.97 4.69 1.94
N ALA A 138 2.78 5.68 1.55
CA ALA A 138 3.14 6.80 2.42
C ALA A 138 1.89 7.52 2.95
N LEU A 139 0.97 7.86 2.07
CA LEU A 139 -0.23 8.60 2.44
C LEU A 139 -1.24 7.74 3.21
N PHE A 140 -1.32 6.43 2.90
CA PHE A 140 -2.10 5.51 3.72
C PHE A 140 -1.60 5.50 5.17
N TYR A 141 -0.30 5.35 5.38
CA TYR A 141 0.28 5.34 6.71
C TYR A 141 0.15 6.69 7.43
N MET A 142 0.34 7.79 6.74
CA MET A 142 0.22 9.13 7.34
C MET A 142 -1.22 9.51 7.66
N ALA A 143 -2.19 9.18 6.79
CA ALA A 143 -3.56 9.63 6.92
C ALA A 143 -4.46 8.65 7.65
N LEU A 144 -4.25 7.34 7.46
CA LEU A 144 -5.15 6.30 7.95
C LEU A 144 -4.63 5.60 9.20
N LEU A 145 -3.33 5.32 9.31
CA LEU A 145 -2.81 4.61 10.46
C LEU A 145 -3.16 5.28 11.81
N PRO A 146 -3.11 6.63 11.94
CA PRO A 146 -3.51 7.32 13.17
C PRO A 146 -4.93 7.01 13.64
N GLN A 147 -5.83 6.68 12.73
CA GLN A 147 -7.24 6.37 13.03
C GLN A 147 -7.43 5.03 13.76
N PHE A 148 -6.43 4.17 13.72
CA PHE A 148 -6.43 2.84 14.32
C PHE A 148 -5.58 2.74 15.59
N ILE A 149 -5.04 3.87 16.04
CA ILE A 149 -4.17 3.97 17.22
C ILE A 149 -4.95 4.59 18.36
N ASP A 150 -4.90 3.96 19.53
CA ASP A 150 -5.39 4.55 20.78
C ASP A 150 -4.40 5.63 21.26
N PRO A 151 -4.82 6.93 21.29
CA PRO A 151 -3.93 8.02 21.70
C PRO A 151 -3.44 7.90 23.17
N ALA A 152 -4.20 7.19 24.01
CA ALA A 152 -3.83 6.96 25.42
C ALA A 152 -2.79 5.83 25.57
N GLY A 153 -2.50 5.09 24.50
CA GLY A 153 -1.58 3.97 24.49
C GLY A 153 -0.19 4.33 23.92
N ASN A 154 0.65 3.31 23.79
CA ASN A 154 1.95 3.46 23.14
C ASN A 154 1.77 3.50 21.60
N ALA A 155 1.72 4.71 21.02
CA ALA A 155 1.53 4.92 19.59
C ALA A 155 2.56 4.19 18.73
N PHE A 156 3.83 4.19 19.14
CA PHE A 156 4.90 3.50 18.41
C PHE A 156 4.70 1.98 18.41
N GLY A 157 4.44 1.38 19.56
CA GLY A 157 4.18 -0.05 19.68
C GLY A 157 2.97 -0.51 18.88
N GLN A 158 1.88 0.26 18.94
CA GLN A 158 0.66 -0.02 18.15
C GLN A 158 0.94 0.10 16.64
N SER A 159 1.67 1.13 16.20
CA SER A 159 2.06 1.32 14.80
C SER A 159 2.90 0.16 14.28
N MET A 160 3.89 -0.30 15.06
CA MET A 160 4.74 -1.44 14.70
C MET A 160 3.93 -2.74 14.61
N PHE A 161 2.99 -2.95 15.54
CA PHE A 161 2.11 -4.12 15.52
C PHE A 161 1.21 -4.11 14.27
N LEU A 162 0.59 -3.00 13.96
CA LEU A 162 -0.25 -2.84 12.76
C LEU A 162 0.57 -3.02 11.47
N ALA A 163 1.78 -2.47 11.42
CA ALA A 163 2.70 -2.70 10.30
C ALA A 163 3.10 -4.18 10.17
N GLY A 164 3.26 -4.89 11.28
CA GLY A 164 3.51 -6.34 11.29
C GLY A 164 2.36 -7.14 10.67
N LEU A 165 1.12 -6.80 10.98
CA LEU A 165 -0.05 -7.41 10.33
C LEU A 165 -0.09 -7.13 8.83
N HIS A 166 0.19 -5.88 8.45
CA HIS A 166 0.26 -5.51 7.02
C HIS A 166 1.42 -6.23 6.32
N PHE A 167 2.58 -6.35 6.97
CA PHE A 167 3.72 -7.10 6.45
C PHE A 167 3.33 -8.55 6.11
N VAL A 168 2.70 -9.26 7.03
CA VAL A 168 2.30 -10.66 6.82
C VAL A 168 1.31 -10.77 5.65
N LEU A 169 0.29 -9.93 5.64
CA LEU A 169 -0.73 -9.93 4.58
C LEU A 169 -0.11 -9.59 3.22
N ALA A 170 0.74 -8.57 3.16
CA ALA A 170 1.40 -8.14 1.93
C ALA A 170 2.39 -9.18 1.42
N MET A 171 3.17 -9.82 2.31
CA MET A 171 4.09 -10.92 1.94
C MET A 171 3.33 -12.09 1.32
N VAL A 172 2.25 -12.54 1.96
CA VAL A 172 1.44 -13.64 1.44
C VAL A 172 0.90 -13.31 0.05
N TRP A 173 0.31 -12.12 -0.11
CA TRP A 173 -0.24 -11.69 -1.40
C TRP A 173 0.82 -11.57 -2.48
N GLN A 174 1.93 -10.87 -2.21
CA GLN A 174 2.96 -10.62 -3.21
C GLN A 174 3.73 -11.89 -3.59
N CYS A 175 3.96 -12.80 -2.63
CA CYS A 175 4.51 -14.12 -2.94
C CYS A 175 3.53 -14.97 -3.78
N ALA A 176 2.23 -14.87 -3.52
CA ALA A 176 1.23 -15.52 -4.38
C ALA A 176 1.28 -14.95 -5.81
N VAL A 177 1.39 -13.63 -5.97
CA VAL A 177 1.58 -12.98 -7.29
C VAL A 177 2.86 -13.48 -7.96
N ALA A 178 3.99 -13.54 -7.25
CA ALA A 178 5.25 -14.07 -7.79
C ALA A 178 5.10 -15.54 -8.24
N ALA A 179 4.47 -16.39 -7.42
CA ALA A 179 4.22 -17.78 -7.78
C ALA A 179 3.32 -17.92 -9.02
N MET A 180 2.30 -17.06 -9.15
CA MET A 180 1.46 -17.03 -10.33
C MET A 180 2.24 -16.62 -11.58
N VAL A 181 3.14 -15.65 -11.50
CA VAL A 181 3.99 -15.22 -12.62
C VAL A 181 4.90 -16.35 -13.07
N VAL A 182 5.49 -17.12 -12.14
CA VAL A 182 6.33 -18.28 -12.50
C VAL A 182 5.54 -19.37 -13.20
N LYS A 183 4.32 -19.65 -12.73
CA LYS A 183 3.47 -20.72 -13.32
C LYS A 183 2.93 -20.36 -14.69
N SER A 184 2.77 -19.09 -14.98
CA SER A 184 2.16 -18.64 -16.23
C SER A 184 3.04 -17.59 -16.91
N LYS A 185 3.68 -17.98 -18.00
CA LYS A 185 4.44 -17.03 -18.84
C LYS A 185 3.59 -15.89 -19.42
N ASN A 186 2.26 -15.92 -19.25
CA ASN A 186 1.30 -14.96 -19.79
C ASN A 186 0.21 -14.52 -18.80
N LEU A 187 0.48 -14.50 -17.48
CA LEU A 187 -0.55 -14.11 -16.52
C LEU A 187 -0.78 -12.59 -16.57
N GLN A 188 -1.65 -12.17 -17.46
CA GLN A 188 -2.33 -10.89 -17.33
C GLN A 188 -3.60 -11.10 -16.51
N MET A 189 -3.71 -10.47 -15.35
CA MET A 189 -4.98 -10.41 -14.63
C MET A 189 -6.08 -9.95 -15.60
N GLY A 190 -7.14 -10.74 -15.71
CA GLY A 190 -8.25 -10.44 -16.61
C GLY A 190 -8.80 -9.03 -16.32
N GLN A 191 -9.18 -8.33 -17.38
CA GLN A 191 -9.71 -6.94 -17.32
C GLN A 191 -10.88 -6.82 -16.34
N GLY A 192 -11.73 -7.85 -16.24
CA GLY A 192 -12.87 -7.90 -15.32
C GLY A 192 -12.43 -7.88 -13.85
N VAL A 193 -11.42 -8.66 -13.50
CA VAL A 193 -10.88 -8.73 -12.13
C VAL A 193 -10.21 -7.40 -11.74
N LYS A 194 -9.43 -6.80 -12.65
CA LYS A 194 -8.84 -5.47 -12.41
C LYS A 194 -9.90 -4.40 -12.16
N ARG A 195 -10.98 -4.40 -12.96
CA ARG A 195 -12.11 -3.47 -12.80
C ARG A 195 -12.84 -3.67 -11.48
N ALA A 196 -13.16 -4.90 -11.12
CA ALA A 196 -13.83 -5.21 -9.86
C ALA A 196 -13.02 -4.76 -8.65
N LEU A 197 -11.71 -5.08 -8.62
CA LEU A 197 -10.80 -4.64 -7.56
C LEU A 197 -10.71 -3.11 -7.48
N SER A 198 -10.52 -2.43 -8.62
CA SER A 198 -10.45 -0.97 -8.65
C SER A 198 -11.76 -0.32 -8.22
N GLY A 199 -12.91 -0.90 -8.59
CA GLY A 199 -14.24 -0.42 -8.18
C GLY A 199 -14.46 -0.57 -6.68
N LEU A 200 -14.19 -1.75 -6.10
CA LEU A 200 -14.31 -2.02 -4.67
C LEU A 200 -13.38 -1.12 -3.85
N THR A 201 -12.12 -1.01 -4.26
CA THR A 201 -11.14 -0.17 -3.57
C THR A 201 -11.52 1.30 -3.65
N GLY A 202 -11.97 1.75 -4.81
CA GLY A 202 -12.41 3.13 -5.02
C GLY A 202 -13.60 3.48 -4.14
N GLY A 203 -14.64 2.65 -4.12
CA GLY A 203 -15.81 2.83 -3.27
C GLY A 203 -15.46 2.85 -1.78
N PHE A 204 -14.60 1.94 -1.34
CA PHE A 204 -14.15 1.85 0.05
C PHE A 204 -13.36 3.10 0.50
N PHE A 205 -12.40 3.56 -0.31
CA PHE A 205 -11.62 4.76 0.03
C PHE A 205 -12.46 6.03 0.04
N VAL A 206 -13.43 6.17 -0.88
CA VAL A 206 -14.37 7.29 -0.84
C VAL A 206 -15.20 7.23 0.46
N ALA A 207 -15.74 6.06 0.80
CA ALA A 207 -16.55 5.91 2.00
C ALA A 207 -15.78 6.25 3.29
N ILE A 208 -14.53 5.76 3.43
CA ILE A 208 -13.68 6.09 4.59
C ILE A 208 -13.30 7.57 4.58
N GLY A 209 -12.94 8.13 3.42
CA GLY A 209 -12.57 9.55 3.34
C GLY A 209 -13.72 10.48 3.71
N VAL A 210 -14.95 10.16 3.29
CA VAL A 210 -16.15 10.90 3.69
C VAL A 210 -16.41 10.75 5.18
N LYS A 211 -16.37 9.52 5.73
CA LYS A 211 -16.54 9.28 7.16
C LYS A 211 -15.53 10.09 7.96
N LEU A 212 -14.26 10.06 7.60
CA LEU A 212 -13.18 10.79 8.27
C LEU A 212 -13.38 12.31 8.24
N GLY A 213 -13.94 12.85 7.15
CA GLY A 213 -14.24 14.28 7.02
C GLY A 213 -15.47 14.72 7.84
N LEU A 214 -16.37 13.80 8.17
CA LEU A 214 -17.60 14.12 8.94
C LEU A 214 -17.44 13.97 10.47
N GLU A 215 -16.46 13.19 10.93
CA GLU A 215 -16.08 13.06 12.36
C GLU A 215 -15.15 14.19 12.82
#